data_8711899ced9c69e9abc625a4d7526418
#
_entry.id   8711899ced9c69e9abc625a4d7526418
#
_cell.length_a   1.000
_cell.length_b   1.000
_cell.length_c   1.000
_cell.angle_alpha   90.00
_cell.angle_beta   90.00
_cell.angle_gamma   90.00
#
_symmetry.space_group_name_H-M   'P 1'
#
loop_
_entity.id
_entity.type
_entity.pdbx_description
1 polymer ?
#
loop_
_entity_poly.entity_id
_entity_poly.type
_entity_poly.pdbx_seq_one_letter_code
_entity_poly.pdbx_strand_id
1 'polypeptide(L)'
;SAASDVYKRQGVHELPEGVLYSELQAGTGAQPKAGGKVQVRYVGKLPDGSVFDQNQTPQWFSLDSVIEGWQVALPKMHAGAKWRLVIPSAQAYGAEGAGDLIAPYTPLVFEIELLAVGD
;
A
#
# COMPACT_ATOMS: atom_id res chain seq x y z
N SER A 1 7.21 20.66 0.25
CA SER A 1 7.10 21.13 1.63
C SER A 1 8.27 20.64 2.48
N ALA A 2 8.48 21.24 3.63
CA ALA A 2 9.54 20.81 4.55
C ALA A 2 9.35 19.36 5.01
N ALA A 3 8.11 18.94 5.26
CA ALA A 3 7.78 17.56 5.63
C ALA A 3 8.13 16.60 4.50
N SER A 4 7.78 16.97 3.26
CA SER A 4 8.09 16.19 2.08
C SER A 4 9.60 16.01 1.90
N ASP A 5 10.38 17.09 2.14
CA ASP A 5 11.83 17.03 2.04
C ASP A 5 12.46 16.12 3.11
N VAL A 6 11.90 16.13 4.32
CA VAL A 6 12.36 15.24 5.39
C VAL A 6 12.12 13.78 5.02
N TYR A 7 10.93 13.45 4.51
CA TYR A 7 10.63 12.08 4.08
C TYR A 7 11.52 11.63 2.95
N LYS A 8 11.77 12.48 1.97
CA LYS A 8 12.67 12.16 0.86
C LYS A 8 14.08 11.85 1.35
N ARG A 9 14.60 12.60 2.32
CA ARG A 9 15.91 12.35 2.90
C ARG A 9 15.98 11.02 3.65
N GLN A 10 14.85 10.51 4.13
CA GLN A 10 14.76 9.23 4.83
C GLN A 10 14.40 8.07 3.90
N GLY A 11 14.43 8.29 2.57
CA GLY A 11 14.05 7.27 1.60
C GLY A 11 12.55 7.09 1.47
N VAL A 12 11.76 8.07 1.92
CA VAL A 12 10.31 8.05 1.79
C VAL A 12 9.90 8.97 0.64
N HIS A 13 9.01 8.48 -0.21
CA HIS A 13 8.54 9.18 -1.41
C HIS A 13 7.05 9.45 -1.29
N GLU A 14 6.60 10.55 -1.91
CA GLU A 14 5.18 10.88 -1.98
C GLU A 14 4.57 10.38 -3.29
N LEU A 15 3.37 9.83 -3.16
CA LEU A 15 2.49 9.47 -4.27
C LEU A 15 1.26 10.40 -4.24
N PRO A 16 0.42 10.39 -5.28
CA PRO A 16 -0.84 11.14 -5.25
C PRO A 16 -1.67 10.83 -4.01
N GLU A 17 -2.52 11.75 -3.61
CA GLU A 17 -3.48 11.62 -2.52
C GLU A 17 -2.84 11.45 -1.14
N GLY A 18 -1.58 11.87 -0.98
CA GLY A 18 -0.89 11.82 0.29
C GLY A 18 -0.37 10.44 0.69
N VAL A 19 -0.42 9.47 -0.21
CA VAL A 19 0.15 8.14 0.04
C VAL A 19 1.67 8.25 0.03
N LEU A 20 2.33 7.64 1.01
CA LEU A 20 3.79 7.61 1.09
C LEU A 20 4.30 6.19 0.91
N TYR A 21 5.47 6.05 0.32
CA TYR A 21 6.11 4.73 0.23
C TYR A 21 7.61 4.80 0.46
N SER A 22 8.14 3.69 0.96
CA SER A 22 9.58 3.42 0.99
C SER A 22 9.82 2.11 0.26
N GLU A 23 10.82 2.05 -0.60
CA GLU A 23 11.16 0.82 -1.30
C GLU A 23 12.05 -0.05 -0.42
N LEU A 24 11.55 -1.22 -0.04
CA LEU A 24 12.30 -2.19 0.77
C LEU A 24 13.08 -3.15 -0.10
N GLN A 25 12.58 -3.43 -1.31
CA GLN A 25 13.22 -4.29 -2.30
C GLN A 25 12.81 -3.80 -3.67
N ALA A 26 13.77 -3.64 -4.57
CA ALA A 26 13.49 -3.24 -5.94
C ALA A 26 12.92 -4.42 -6.74
N GLY A 27 11.99 -4.13 -7.63
CA GLY A 27 11.47 -5.09 -8.59
C GLY A 27 11.85 -4.69 -10.01
N THR A 28 11.97 -5.67 -10.88
CA THR A 28 12.35 -5.45 -12.27
C THR A 28 11.30 -5.97 -13.26
N GLY A 29 10.21 -6.53 -12.75
CA GLY A 29 9.16 -7.11 -13.58
C GLY A 29 8.16 -6.08 -14.11
N ALA A 30 7.04 -6.59 -14.60
CA ALA A 30 6.00 -5.74 -15.18
C ALA A 30 5.30 -4.90 -14.12
N GLN A 31 4.74 -3.78 -14.55
CA GLN A 31 3.86 -2.96 -13.72
C GLN A 31 2.41 -3.35 -13.95
N PRO A 32 1.57 -3.29 -12.89
CA PRO A 32 0.15 -3.53 -13.06
C PRO A 32 -0.52 -2.50 -13.97
N LYS A 33 -1.52 -2.95 -14.71
CA LYS A 33 -2.39 -2.06 -15.49
C LYS A 33 -3.49 -1.50 -14.60
N ALA A 34 -4.02 -0.34 -14.95
CA ALA A 34 -5.19 0.21 -14.26
C ALA A 34 -6.34 -0.81 -14.30
N GLY A 35 -6.94 -1.07 -13.15
CA GLY A 35 -8.01 -2.07 -13.03
C GLY A 35 -7.56 -3.51 -13.21
N GLY A 36 -6.26 -3.77 -13.39
CA GLY A 36 -5.73 -5.12 -13.57
C GLY A 36 -5.65 -5.90 -12.27
N LYS A 37 -5.09 -7.11 -12.36
CA LYS A 37 -4.94 -8.00 -11.21
C LYS A 37 -3.51 -8.01 -10.73
N VAL A 38 -3.36 -8.18 -9.41
CA VAL A 38 -2.06 -8.25 -8.75
C VAL A 38 -2.03 -9.46 -7.84
N GLN A 39 -0.89 -10.15 -7.80
CA GLN A 39 -0.64 -11.19 -6.83
C GLN A 39 0.32 -10.64 -5.79
N VAL A 40 -0.09 -10.63 -4.53
CA VAL A 40 0.67 -9.98 -3.47
C VAL A 40 0.74 -10.83 -2.21
N ARG A 41 1.78 -10.57 -1.42
CA ARG A 41 1.83 -10.88 0.01
C ARG A 41 1.91 -9.55 0.75
N TYR A 42 1.19 -9.44 1.86
CA TYR A 42 1.18 -8.19 2.60
C TYR A 42 0.95 -8.38 4.09
N VAL A 43 1.36 -7.39 4.85
CA VAL A 43 1.03 -7.23 6.26
C VAL A 43 0.50 -5.80 6.43
N GLY A 44 -0.71 -5.68 6.96
CA GLY A 44 -1.32 -4.38 7.27
C GLY A 44 -1.29 -4.13 8.77
N LYS A 45 -0.83 -2.95 9.15
CA LYS A 45 -0.66 -2.55 10.54
C LYS A 45 -1.37 -1.25 10.85
N LEU A 46 -1.83 -1.14 12.08
CA LEU A 46 -2.32 0.10 12.66
C LEU A 46 -1.14 0.99 13.07
N PRO A 47 -1.39 2.28 13.37
CA PRO A 47 -0.30 3.18 13.79
C PRO A 47 0.47 2.72 15.02
N ASP A 48 -0.15 1.93 15.89
CA ASP A 48 0.52 1.39 17.08
C ASP A 48 1.41 0.17 16.77
N GLY A 49 1.43 -0.28 15.50
CA GLY A 49 2.23 -1.43 15.07
C GLY A 49 1.51 -2.76 15.11
N SER A 50 0.28 -2.81 15.65
CA SER A 50 -0.48 -4.05 15.66
C SER A 50 -0.95 -4.44 14.26
N VAL A 51 -0.95 -5.73 13.97
CA VAL A 51 -1.38 -6.28 12.69
C VAL A 51 -2.90 -6.40 12.67
N PHE A 52 -3.57 -5.80 11.67
CA PHE A 52 -5.00 -5.96 11.50
C PHE A 52 -5.36 -6.92 10.37
N ASP A 53 -4.45 -7.14 9.42
CA ASP A 53 -4.68 -8.04 8.29
C ASP A 53 -3.34 -8.46 7.69
N GLN A 54 -3.28 -9.70 7.18
CA GLN A 54 -2.09 -10.19 6.49
C GLN A 54 -2.41 -11.45 5.71
N ASN A 55 -1.58 -11.75 4.72
CA ASN A 55 -1.56 -13.05 4.08
C ASN A 55 -0.10 -13.54 3.99
N GLN A 56 0.12 -14.83 4.23
CA GLN A 56 1.43 -15.44 4.01
C GLN A 56 1.48 -16.18 2.68
N THR A 57 0.33 -16.68 2.24
CA THR A 57 0.17 -17.30 0.93
C THR A 57 -0.22 -16.24 -0.09
N PRO A 58 0.49 -16.14 -1.21
CA PRO A 58 0.16 -15.14 -2.23
C PRO A 58 -1.30 -15.21 -2.67
N GLN A 59 -1.93 -14.06 -2.81
CA GLN A 59 -3.33 -13.94 -3.23
C GLN A 59 -3.45 -12.96 -4.38
N TRP A 60 -4.40 -13.24 -5.27
CA TRP A 60 -4.75 -12.36 -6.37
C TRP A 60 -5.86 -11.40 -5.95
N PHE A 61 -5.70 -10.12 -6.29
CA PHE A 61 -6.70 -9.08 -6.08
C PHE A 61 -6.90 -8.31 -7.36
N SER A 62 -8.14 -7.89 -7.62
CA SER A 62 -8.41 -6.89 -8.64
C SER A 62 -8.14 -5.50 -8.05
N LEU A 63 -7.44 -4.66 -8.79
CA LEU A 63 -7.19 -3.29 -8.33
C LEU A 63 -8.46 -2.46 -8.20
N ASP A 64 -9.56 -2.88 -8.85
CA ASP A 64 -10.85 -2.21 -8.69
C ASP A 64 -11.52 -2.50 -7.35
N SER A 65 -11.06 -3.52 -6.62
CA SER A 65 -11.70 -3.99 -5.38
C SER A 65 -10.89 -3.73 -4.11
N VAL A 66 -9.75 -3.07 -4.22
CA VAL A 66 -8.88 -2.80 -3.07
C VAL A 66 -9.05 -1.34 -2.61
N ILE A 67 -8.56 -1.03 -1.41
CA ILE A 67 -8.61 0.35 -0.90
C ILE A 67 -7.86 1.30 -1.84
N GLU A 68 -8.26 2.56 -1.84
CA GLU A 68 -7.71 3.55 -2.78
C GLU A 68 -6.20 3.70 -2.67
N GLY A 69 -5.64 3.61 -1.47
CA GLY A 69 -4.20 3.69 -1.30
C GLY A 69 -3.43 2.64 -2.10
N TRP A 70 -3.98 1.43 -2.21
CA TRP A 70 -3.40 0.39 -3.06
C TRP A 70 -3.58 0.73 -4.54
N GLN A 71 -4.72 1.30 -4.92
CA GLN A 71 -4.97 1.72 -6.30
C GLN A 71 -4.01 2.81 -6.75
N VAL A 72 -3.56 3.66 -5.83
CA VAL A 72 -2.56 4.68 -6.10
C VAL A 72 -1.16 4.07 -6.21
N ALA A 73 -0.80 3.16 -5.31
CA ALA A 73 0.59 2.69 -5.16
C ALA A 73 0.93 1.52 -6.08
N LEU A 74 0.09 0.49 -6.15
CA LEU A 74 0.43 -0.74 -6.86
C LEU A 74 0.72 -0.54 -8.34
N PRO A 75 0.03 0.34 -9.08
CA PRO A 75 0.38 0.59 -10.49
C PRO A 75 1.78 1.18 -10.69
N LYS A 76 2.39 1.71 -9.65
CA LYS A 76 3.75 2.26 -9.70
C LYS A 76 4.82 1.23 -9.35
N MET A 77 4.43 0.08 -8.81
CA MET A 77 5.36 -0.98 -8.44
C MET A 77 5.68 -1.87 -9.64
N HIS A 78 6.86 -2.43 -9.63
CA HIS A 78 7.25 -3.50 -10.55
C HIS A 78 7.18 -4.85 -9.84
N ALA A 79 6.80 -5.89 -10.55
CA ALA A 79 6.81 -7.24 -9.97
C ALA A 79 8.21 -7.56 -9.43
N GLY A 80 8.25 -8.13 -8.24
CA GLY A 80 9.46 -8.35 -7.46
C GLY A 80 9.73 -7.27 -6.43
N ALA A 81 9.06 -6.13 -6.50
CA ALA A 81 9.26 -5.04 -5.54
C ALA A 81 8.54 -5.32 -4.23
N LYS A 82 9.11 -4.80 -3.16
CA LYS A 82 8.48 -4.78 -1.84
C LYS A 82 8.53 -3.35 -1.31
N TRP A 83 7.38 -2.82 -0.97
CA TRP A 83 7.24 -1.45 -0.48
C TRP A 83 6.58 -1.42 0.89
N ARG A 84 6.97 -0.44 1.70
CA ARG A 84 6.18 0.00 2.85
C ARG A 84 5.34 1.17 2.40
N LEU A 85 4.02 1.07 2.63
CA LEU A 85 3.07 2.14 2.31
C LEU A 85 2.57 2.76 3.60
N VAL A 86 2.44 4.08 3.62
CA VAL A 86 1.68 4.79 4.65
C VAL A 86 0.50 5.44 3.95
N ILE A 87 -0.70 5.02 4.33
CA ILE A 87 -1.93 5.39 3.62
C ILE A 87 -2.79 6.25 4.56
N PRO A 88 -3.07 7.52 4.17
CA PRO A 88 -4.00 8.35 4.95
C PRO A 88 -5.38 7.71 5.01
N SER A 89 -6.12 7.99 6.07
CA SER A 89 -7.45 7.39 6.27
C SER A 89 -8.38 7.64 5.09
N ALA A 90 -8.30 8.79 4.44
CA ALA A 90 -9.15 9.10 3.29
C ALA A 90 -8.93 8.14 2.11
N GLN A 91 -7.76 7.51 2.02
CA GLN A 91 -7.44 6.53 0.99
C GLN A 91 -7.53 5.09 1.51
N ALA A 92 -8.07 4.91 2.70
CA ALA A 92 -8.29 3.62 3.36
C ALA A 92 -9.77 3.51 3.77
N TYR A 93 -10.04 3.48 5.06
CA TYR A 93 -11.42 3.26 5.53
C TYR A 93 -12.12 4.54 6.02
N GLY A 94 -11.47 5.69 5.93
CA GLY A 94 -12.06 7.01 6.11
C GLY A 94 -12.73 7.24 7.45
N ALA A 95 -13.80 8.01 7.40
CA ALA A 95 -14.57 8.41 8.58
C ALA A 95 -15.36 7.27 9.21
N GLU A 96 -15.60 6.19 8.47
CA GLU A 96 -16.37 5.04 8.98
C GLU A 96 -15.50 4.01 9.69
N GLY A 97 -14.22 3.94 9.34
CA GLY A 97 -13.36 2.85 9.82
C GLY A 97 -13.79 1.51 9.26
N ALA A 98 -13.39 0.42 9.90
CA ALA A 98 -13.75 -0.94 9.48
C ALA A 98 -13.82 -1.86 10.68
N GLY A 99 -15.00 -2.39 10.96
CA GLY A 99 -15.24 -3.32 12.06
C GLY A 99 -14.76 -2.78 13.39
N ASP A 100 -14.29 -3.68 14.26
CA ASP A 100 -13.79 -3.32 15.59
C ASP A 100 -12.30 -2.98 15.59
N LEU A 101 -11.59 -3.28 14.50
CA LEU A 101 -10.13 -3.13 14.46
C LEU A 101 -9.68 -1.78 13.96
N ILE A 102 -10.39 -1.18 13.00
CA ILE A 102 -9.98 0.08 12.39
C ILE A 102 -10.96 1.17 12.78
N ALA A 103 -10.53 2.03 13.69
CA ALA A 103 -11.31 3.18 14.13
C ALA A 103 -11.45 4.21 13.00
N PRO A 104 -12.44 5.13 13.09
CA PRO A 104 -12.53 6.25 12.16
C PRO A 104 -11.23 7.05 12.07
N TYR A 105 -10.92 7.54 10.87
CA TYR A 105 -9.77 8.40 10.59
C TYR A 105 -8.41 7.78 10.92
N THR A 106 -8.29 6.45 10.78
CA THR A 106 -7.04 5.76 11.09
C THR A 106 -6.18 5.61 9.83
N PRO A 107 -4.95 6.15 9.82
CA PRO A 107 -4.01 5.83 8.73
C PRO A 107 -3.52 4.40 8.88
N LEU A 108 -3.13 3.79 7.77
CA LEU A 108 -2.69 2.40 7.75
C LEU A 108 -1.26 2.31 7.23
N VAL A 109 -0.53 1.31 7.72
CA VAL A 109 0.82 1.00 7.25
C VAL A 109 0.79 -0.41 6.67
N PHE A 110 1.20 -0.54 5.40
CA PHE A 110 1.32 -1.84 4.76
C PHE A 110 2.77 -2.11 4.38
N GLU A 111 3.22 -3.35 4.58
CA GLU A 111 4.36 -3.86 3.86
C GLU A 111 3.80 -4.81 2.82
N ILE A 112 4.03 -4.51 1.54
CA ILE A 112 3.41 -5.25 0.44
C ILE A 112 4.48 -5.64 -0.58
N GLU A 113 4.44 -6.90 -0.97
CA GLU A 113 5.30 -7.46 -2.01
C GLU A 113 4.46 -7.80 -3.23
N LEU A 114 4.79 -7.20 -4.37
CA LEU A 114 4.13 -7.52 -5.64
C LEU A 114 4.86 -8.68 -6.29
N LEU A 115 4.18 -9.81 -6.42
CA LEU A 115 4.79 -11.03 -6.95
C LEU A 115 4.54 -11.22 -8.44
N ALA A 116 3.33 -10.88 -8.90
CA ALA A 116 2.95 -11.04 -10.29
C ALA A 116 1.83 -10.07 -10.65
N VAL A 117 1.68 -9.84 -11.95
CA VAL A 117 0.60 -9.01 -12.48
C VAL A 117 -0.21 -9.82 -13.48
N GLY A 118 -1.49 -9.50 -13.59
CA GLY A 118 -2.41 -10.14 -14.53
C GLY A 118 -3.27 -9.10 -15.23
N ASP A 119 -4.05 -9.54 -16.17
CA ASP A 119 -4.95 -8.68 -16.93
C ASP A 119 -6.24 -8.34 -16.20
#